data_a8a32520643bef6c0aa53482d66b2115
#
_entry.id   a8a32520643bef6c0aa53482d66b2115
#
_cell.length_a   1.000
_cell.length_b   1.000
_cell.length_c   1.000
_cell.angle_alpha   90.00
_cell.angle_beta   90.00
_cell.angle_gamma   90.00
#
_symmetry.space_group_name_H-M   'P 1'
#
loop_
_entity.id
_entity.type
_entity.pdbx_description
1 polymer ?
#
loop_
_entity_poly.entity_id
_entity_poly.type
_entity_poly.pdbx_seq_one_letter_code
_entity_poly.pdbx_strand_id
1 'polypeptide(L)'
;MNLELYIARRFLSGREKNAVSVPIIRIALVGVALGVCIMLFSIFIITGFKQEITNKLTGFSAHLNIGSYGNINSYASDKIQPSDTLLEGVHALPEVKELYVYVTKPAILKSKQEIHGVVLHGVDSTFKGDFFIENLKEGEFPDFHTVSPSNEILLSSLVANYLNLQVGDKVTA
;
A
#
# COMPACT_ATOMS: atom_id res chain seq x y z
N MET A 1 48.48 12.69 -4.01
CA MET A 1 47.92 13.00 -5.35
C MET A 1 47.72 11.69 -6.05
N ASN A 2 46.48 11.27 -6.25
CA ASN A 2 46.16 9.93 -6.76
C ASN A 2 46.55 9.84 -8.23
N LEU A 3 47.56 9.04 -8.54
CA LEU A 3 48.08 8.82 -9.86
C LEU A 3 46.99 8.45 -10.89
N GLU A 4 46.05 7.66 -10.45
CA GLU A 4 44.90 7.20 -11.22
C GLU A 4 44.02 8.36 -11.70
N LEU A 5 43.74 9.33 -10.83
CA LEU A 5 42.95 10.51 -11.15
C LEU A 5 43.69 11.46 -12.12
N TYR A 6 44.99 11.55 -11.98
CA TYR A 6 45.84 12.33 -12.87
C TYR A 6 45.87 11.74 -14.30
N ILE A 7 46.02 10.42 -14.40
CA ILE A 7 45.99 9.67 -15.67
C ILE A 7 44.63 9.81 -16.34
N ALA A 8 43.54 9.56 -15.59
CA ALA A 8 42.17 9.71 -16.10
C ALA A 8 41.88 11.09 -16.65
N ARG A 9 42.28 12.15 -15.94
CA ARG A 9 42.12 13.54 -16.37
C ARG A 9 42.93 13.89 -17.61
N ARG A 10 44.12 13.31 -17.74
CA ARG A 10 44.99 13.49 -18.92
C ARG A 10 44.39 12.87 -20.18
N PHE A 11 43.83 11.68 -20.08
CA PHE A 11 43.14 11.00 -21.19
C PHE A 11 41.83 11.69 -21.58
N LEU A 12 41.03 12.13 -20.60
CA LEU A 12 39.81 12.89 -20.88
C LEU A 12 40.05 14.27 -21.50
N SER A 13 41.16 14.92 -21.13
CA SER A 13 41.48 16.28 -21.57
C SER A 13 41.98 16.40 -23.04
N GLY A 14 42.18 15.24 -23.74
CA GLY A 14 42.45 15.21 -25.20
C GLY A 14 43.67 16.00 -25.65
N ARG A 15 44.70 16.14 -24.82
CA ARG A 15 45.87 17.01 -25.09
C ARG A 15 46.80 16.47 -26.19
N GLU A 16 46.58 15.24 -26.62
CA GLU A 16 47.27 14.64 -27.78
C GLU A 16 46.36 14.74 -29.02
N LYS A 17 46.59 15.75 -29.82
CA LYS A 17 45.73 16.09 -30.98
C LYS A 17 45.68 15.05 -32.12
N ASN A 18 46.44 13.97 -32.06
CA ASN A 18 46.53 12.99 -33.14
C ASN A 18 46.22 11.53 -32.71
N ALA A 19 45.67 11.27 -31.54
CA ALA A 19 45.38 9.91 -31.13
C ALA A 19 43.93 9.53 -31.49
N VAL A 20 43.78 8.67 -32.46
CA VAL A 20 42.50 8.00 -32.84
C VAL A 20 41.81 7.33 -31.64
N SER A 21 42.58 7.05 -30.59
CA SER A 21 42.11 6.41 -29.36
C SER A 21 41.18 7.29 -28.51
N VAL A 22 41.31 8.61 -28.55
CA VAL A 22 40.51 9.51 -27.69
C VAL A 22 39.01 9.44 -27.94
N PRO A 23 38.49 9.45 -29.17
CA PRO A 23 37.05 9.30 -29.42
C PRO A 23 36.54 7.93 -29.01
N ILE A 24 37.34 6.87 -29.19
CA ILE A 24 36.95 5.50 -28.80
C ILE A 24 36.79 5.38 -27.28
N ILE A 25 37.74 5.95 -26.53
CA ILE A 25 37.67 5.97 -25.05
C ILE A 25 36.45 6.75 -24.55
N ARG A 26 36.12 7.88 -25.19
CA ARG A 26 34.93 8.68 -24.83
C ARG A 26 33.63 7.92 -25.09
N ILE A 27 33.52 7.25 -26.21
CA ILE A 27 32.33 6.42 -26.52
C ILE A 27 32.20 5.29 -25.52
N ALA A 28 33.31 4.59 -25.22
CA ALA A 28 33.31 3.54 -24.21
C ALA A 28 32.90 4.03 -22.81
N LEU A 29 33.42 5.21 -22.40
CA LEU A 29 33.07 5.82 -21.12
C LEU A 29 31.57 6.16 -21.03
N VAL A 30 31.03 6.78 -22.10
CA VAL A 30 29.60 7.09 -22.19
C VAL A 30 28.76 5.81 -22.13
N GLY A 31 29.18 4.74 -22.81
CA GLY A 31 28.50 3.45 -22.78
C GLY A 31 28.44 2.86 -21.37
N VAL A 32 29.56 2.86 -20.66
CA VAL A 32 29.63 2.39 -19.26
C VAL A 32 28.77 3.27 -18.35
N ALA A 33 28.87 4.60 -18.49
CA ALA A 33 28.07 5.53 -17.69
C ALA A 33 26.56 5.32 -17.90
N LEU A 34 26.12 5.16 -19.14
CA LEU A 34 24.72 4.86 -19.46
C LEU A 34 24.27 3.51 -18.86
N GLY A 35 25.12 2.49 -18.96
CA GLY A 35 24.84 1.17 -18.36
C GLY A 35 24.63 1.26 -16.85
N VAL A 36 25.49 1.99 -16.13
CA VAL A 36 25.37 2.21 -14.70
C VAL A 36 24.10 3.02 -14.36
N CYS A 37 23.82 4.06 -15.13
CA CYS A 37 22.59 4.84 -14.96
C CYS A 37 21.34 3.97 -15.10
N ILE A 38 21.25 3.14 -16.12
CA ILE A 38 20.10 2.25 -16.33
C ILE A 38 19.94 1.28 -15.16
N MET A 39 21.05 0.71 -14.65
CA MET A 39 20.99 -0.15 -13.46
C MET A 39 20.44 0.57 -12.24
N LEU A 40 20.93 1.78 -11.97
CA LEU A 40 20.45 2.58 -10.83
C LEU A 40 18.97 2.93 -10.98
N PHE A 41 18.54 3.40 -12.16
CA PHE A 41 17.12 3.67 -12.42
C PHE A 41 16.24 2.44 -12.21
N SER A 42 16.68 1.26 -12.68
CA SER A 42 15.96 0.01 -12.46
C SER A 42 15.73 -0.28 -10.98
N ILE A 43 16.78 -0.14 -10.17
CA ILE A 43 16.70 -0.37 -8.72
C ILE A 43 15.75 0.64 -8.07
N PHE A 44 15.85 1.92 -8.40
CA PHE A 44 14.98 2.96 -7.83
C PHE A 44 13.51 2.76 -8.19
N ILE A 45 13.23 2.39 -9.44
CA ILE A 45 11.85 2.12 -9.88
C ILE A 45 11.29 0.92 -9.11
N ILE A 46 12.03 -0.19 -9.04
CA ILE A 46 11.56 -1.40 -8.35
C ILE A 46 11.34 -1.15 -6.86
N THR A 47 12.28 -0.49 -6.19
CA THR A 47 12.17 -0.21 -4.76
C THR A 47 11.05 0.79 -4.46
N GLY A 48 10.92 1.86 -5.24
CA GLY A 48 9.86 2.84 -5.09
C GLY A 48 8.48 2.24 -5.33
N PHE A 49 8.33 1.46 -6.39
CA PHE A 49 7.07 0.79 -6.71
C PHE A 49 6.67 -0.24 -5.65
N LYS A 50 7.63 -1.05 -5.18
CA LYS A 50 7.40 -1.98 -4.07
C LYS A 50 6.91 -1.27 -2.82
N GLN A 51 7.56 -0.15 -2.45
CA GLN A 51 7.19 0.62 -1.26
C GLN A 51 5.77 1.19 -1.39
N GLU A 52 5.44 1.77 -2.54
CA GLU A 52 4.11 2.35 -2.79
C GLU A 52 2.99 1.30 -2.74
N ILE A 53 3.21 0.13 -3.38
CA ILE A 53 2.25 -0.96 -3.33
C ILE A 53 2.10 -1.48 -1.89
N THR A 54 3.21 -1.69 -1.20
CA THR A 54 3.17 -2.17 0.18
C THR A 54 2.37 -1.21 1.06
N ASN A 55 2.63 0.09 1.00
CA ASN A 55 1.93 1.10 1.79
C ASN A 55 0.42 1.09 1.50
N LYS A 56 0.02 0.97 0.23
CA LYS A 56 -1.41 0.92 -0.13
C LYS A 56 -2.09 -0.37 0.32
N LEU A 57 -1.42 -1.51 0.16
CA LEU A 57 -1.98 -2.79 0.59
C LEU A 57 -2.11 -2.88 2.11
N THR A 58 -1.08 -2.47 2.83
CA THR A 58 -1.08 -2.53 4.29
C THR A 58 -1.93 -1.45 4.94
N GLY A 59 -2.15 -0.33 4.26
CA GLY A 59 -3.10 0.69 4.70
C GLY A 59 -4.56 0.24 4.58
N PHE A 60 -4.88 -0.54 3.52
CA PHE A 60 -6.22 -1.10 3.35
C PHE A 60 -6.45 -2.35 4.18
N SER A 61 -5.44 -3.21 4.33
CA SER A 61 -5.50 -4.47 5.07
C SER A 61 -4.40 -4.52 6.12
N ALA A 62 -4.66 -5.10 7.27
CA ALA A 62 -3.64 -5.26 8.30
C ALA A 62 -2.42 -6.03 7.77
N HIS A 63 -1.22 -5.72 8.29
CA HIS A 63 0.01 -6.44 7.95
C HIS A 63 -0.04 -7.91 8.34
N LEU A 64 -0.70 -8.22 9.46
CA LEU A 64 -0.88 -9.56 10.00
C LEU A 64 -2.33 -9.74 10.42
N ASN A 65 -2.90 -10.87 10.06
CA ASN A 65 -4.24 -11.28 10.48
C ASN A 65 -4.14 -12.52 11.32
N ILE A 66 -4.75 -12.49 12.50
CA ILE A 66 -4.89 -13.66 13.38
C ILE A 66 -6.27 -14.27 13.14
N GLY A 67 -6.31 -15.47 12.62
CA GLY A 67 -7.53 -16.16 12.24
C GLY A 67 -7.59 -17.59 12.79
N SER A 68 -8.76 -18.26 12.69
CA SER A 68 -8.89 -19.67 13.04
C SER A 68 -8.09 -20.56 12.09
N TYR A 69 -7.41 -21.55 12.65
CA TYR A 69 -6.64 -22.52 11.88
C TYR A 69 -7.59 -23.38 11.03
N GLY A 70 -7.39 -23.40 9.74
CA GLY A 70 -8.17 -24.23 8.81
C GLY A 70 -9.12 -23.47 7.86
N ASN A 71 -9.45 -22.21 8.14
CA ASN A 71 -10.42 -21.44 7.35
C ASN A 71 -9.91 -20.09 6.83
N ILE A 72 -8.60 -19.95 6.65
CA ILE A 72 -7.94 -18.69 6.25
C ILE A 72 -8.47 -18.13 4.90
N ASN A 73 -9.03 -19.00 4.05
CA ASN A 73 -9.54 -18.64 2.73
C ASN A 73 -11.08 -18.62 2.64
N SER A 74 -11.80 -18.80 3.75
CA SER A 74 -13.26 -18.81 3.75
C SER A 74 -13.82 -17.54 4.35
N TYR A 75 -14.68 -16.84 3.62
CA TYR A 75 -15.46 -15.70 4.14
C TYR A 75 -16.48 -16.12 5.23
N ALA A 76 -16.65 -17.41 5.45
CA ALA A 76 -17.46 -18.01 6.51
C ALA A 76 -16.58 -18.58 7.65
N SER A 77 -15.49 -17.89 7.96
CA SER A 77 -14.56 -18.32 9.01
C SER A 77 -15.23 -18.39 10.38
N ASP A 78 -14.88 -19.43 11.15
CA ASP A 78 -15.29 -19.53 12.54
C ASP A 78 -14.81 -18.31 13.34
N LYS A 79 -15.71 -17.75 14.13
CA LYS A 79 -15.40 -16.60 14.97
C LYS A 79 -14.34 -16.99 15.99
N ILE A 80 -13.28 -16.21 16.06
CA ILE A 80 -12.32 -16.27 17.14
C ILE A 80 -12.79 -15.32 18.22
N GLN A 81 -12.81 -15.79 19.46
CA GLN A 81 -12.88 -14.92 20.62
C GLN A 81 -11.45 -14.69 21.12
N PRO A 82 -10.86 -13.52 20.86
CA PRO A 82 -9.53 -13.24 21.36
C PRO A 82 -9.57 -13.22 22.89
N SER A 83 -8.66 -13.95 23.53
CA SER A 83 -8.52 -13.87 24.99
C SER A 83 -7.80 -12.57 25.37
N ASP A 84 -8.15 -11.99 26.52
CA ASP A 84 -7.49 -10.77 27.02
C ASP A 84 -5.96 -10.95 27.12
N THR A 85 -5.52 -12.13 27.50
CA THR A 85 -4.09 -12.49 27.58
C THR A 85 -3.41 -12.41 26.20
N LEU A 86 -4.10 -12.78 25.12
CA LEU A 86 -3.55 -12.68 23.77
C LEU A 86 -3.46 -11.22 23.32
N LEU A 87 -4.50 -10.43 23.58
CA LEU A 87 -4.53 -9.02 23.24
C LEU A 87 -3.44 -8.24 24.00
N GLU A 88 -3.31 -8.47 25.29
CA GLU A 88 -2.24 -7.85 26.11
C GLU A 88 -0.85 -8.29 25.64
N GLY A 89 -0.65 -9.58 25.34
CA GLY A 89 0.62 -10.10 24.84
C GLY A 89 1.04 -9.48 23.51
N VAL A 90 0.10 -9.29 22.60
CA VAL A 90 0.37 -8.64 21.30
C VAL A 90 0.60 -7.15 21.47
N HIS A 91 -0.18 -6.48 22.32
CA HIS A 91 0.01 -5.06 22.62
C HIS A 91 1.36 -4.74 23.29
N ALA A 92 1.92 -5.70 24.03
CA ALA A 92 3.22 -5.54 24.69
C ALA A 92 4.42 -5.57 23.71
N LEU A 93 4.21 -5.96 22.44
CA LEU A 93 5.26 -5.99 21.44
C LEU A 93 5.52 -4.58 20.89
N PRO A 94 6.76 -4.07 20.96
CA PRO A 94 7.09 -2.72 20.50
C PRO A 94 6.94 -2.52 18.98
N GLU A 95 6.93 -3.60 18.21
CA GLU A 95 6.75 -3.60 16.77
C GLU A 95 5.28 -3.46 16.34
N VAL A 96 4.32 -3.67 17.28
CA VAL A 96 2.89 -3.56 17.00
C VAL A 96 2.44 -2.12 17.15
N LYS A 97 2.08 -1.49 16.05
CA LYS A 97 1.60 -0.11 16.02
C LYS A 97 0.12 -0.01 16.41
N GLU A 98 -0.68 -0.90 15.86
CA GLU A 98 -2.13 -0.92 16.05
C GLU A 98 -2.66 -2.36 16.08
N LEU A 99 -3.65 -2.58 16.92
CA LEU A 99 -4.38 -3.84 17.03
C LEU A 99 -5.87 -3.52 17.10
N TYR A 100 -6.66 -4.11 16.23
CA TYR A 100 -8.10 -3.96 16.23
C TYR A 100 -8.79 -5.28 15.85
N VAL A 101 -10.01 -5.45 16.30
CA VAL A 101 -10.86 -6.59 15.97
C VAL A 101 -11.71 -6.23 14.77
N TYR A 102 -11.80 -7.13 13.81
CA TYR A 102 -12.65 -6.94 12.64
C TYR A 102 -13.48 -8.18 12.32
N VAL A 103 -14.60 -7.99 11.69
CA VAL A 103 -15.49 -9.05 11.20
C VAL A 103 -15.72 -8.85 9.71
N THR A 104 -15.59 -9.93 8.94
CA THR A 104 -15.92 -9.93 7.51
C THR A 104 -17.23 -10.68 7.28
N LYS A 105 -18.10 -10.11 6.44
CA LYS A 105 -19.34 -10.75 6.03
C LYS A 105 -19.59 -10.51 4.56
N PRO A 106 -19.76 -11.58 3.74
CA PRO A 106 -20.22 -11.41 2.37
C PRO A 106 -21.66 -10.89 2.38
N ALA A 107 -21.94 -9.90 1.57
CA ALA A 107 -23.25 -9.28 1.44
C ALA A 107 -23.53 -8.88 -0.01
N ILE A 108 -24.78 -8.63 -0.29
CA ILE A 108 -25.23 -8.13 -1.58
C ILE A 108 -25.80 -6.74 -1.35
N LEU A 109 -25.09 -5.71 -1.84
CA LEU A 109 -25.60 -4.37 -1.81
C LEU A 109 -26.58 -4.14 -2.96
N LYS A 110 -27.73 -3.60 -2.61
CA LYS A 110 -28.78 -3.24 -3.56
C LYS A 110 -29.05 -1.75 -3.52
N SER A 111 -28.89 -1.12 -4.67
CA SER A 111 -29.40 0.25 -4.94
C SER A 111 -30.76 0.18 -5.60
N LYS A 112 -31.31 1.32 -6.01
CA LYS A 112 -32.60 1.36 -6.73
C LYS A 112 -32.57 0.66 -8.07
N GLN A 113 -31.41 0.56 -8.72
CA GLN A 113 -31.27 0.11 -10.09
C GLN A 113 -30.30 -1.08 -10.26
N GLU A 114 -29.33 -1.22 -9.35
CA GLU A 114 -28.23 -2.14 -9.49
C GLU A 114 -28.02 -3.00 -8.23
N ILE A 115 -27.41 -4.17 -8.43
CA ILE A 115 -27.07 -5.11 -7.37
C ILE A 115 -25.59 -5.48 -7.50
N HIS A 116 -24.85 -5.43 -6.40
CA HIS A 116 -23.42 -5.80 -6.42
C HIS A 116 -23.03 -6.60 -5.18
N GLY A 117 -22.29 -7.70 -5.40
CA GLY A 117 -21.74 -8.50 -4.33
C GLY A 117 -20.51 -7.85 -3.71
N VAL A 118 -20.45 -7.74 -2.40
CA VAL A 118 -19.36 -7.12 -1.65
C VAL A 118 -18.99 -7.95 -0.44
N VAL A 119 -17.83 -7.68 0.12
CA VAL A 119 -17.45 -8.17 1.46
C VAL A 119 -17.47 -6.96 2.40
N LEU A 120 -18.34 -7.00 3.38
CA LEU A 120 -18.42 -5.98 4.43
C LEU A 120 -17.33 -6.25 5.47
N HIS A 121 -16.63 -5.23 5.85
CA HIS A 121 -15.70 -5.21 6.96
C HIS A 121 -16.28 -4.37 8.09
N GLY A 122 -16.66 -5.02 9.19
CA GLY A 122 -17.04 -4.36 10.42
C GLY A 122 -15.81 -4.22 11.31
N VAL A 123 -15.60 -3.03 11.84
CA VAL A 123 -14.48 -2.71 12.74
C VAL A 123 -15.01 -2.25 14.09
N ASP A 124 -14.17 -2.35 15.11
CA ASP A 124 -14.51 -1.90 16.46
C ASP A 124 -14.09 -0.42 16.68
N SER A 125 -14.39 0.09 17.88
CA SER A 125 -14.07 1.47 18.26
C SER A 125 -12.57 1.77 18.39
N THR A 126 -11.71 0.77 18.36
CA THR A 126 -10.24 0.93 18.42
C THR A 126 -9.63 1.23 17.05
N PHE A 127 -10.41 1.05 15.99
CA PHE A 127 -9.97 1.29 14.63
C PHE A 127 -9.86 2.79 14.32
N LYS A 128 -8.66 3.26 14.00
CA LYS A 128 -8.41 4.68 13.74
C LYS A 128 -8.76 5.11 12.31
N GLY A 129 -8.52 4.23 11.35
CA GLY A 129 -8.86 4.47 9.95
C GLY A 129 -8.06 5.56 9.25
N ASP A 130 -6.86 5.91 9.74
CA ASP A 130 -6.02 6.99 9.20
C ASP A 130 -5.85 6.91 7.68
N PHE A 131 -5.58 5.71 7.17
CA PHE A 131 -5.43 5.46 5.74
C PHE A 131 -6.70 5.81 4.95
N PHE A 132 -7.88 5.51 5.50
CA PHE A 132 -9.16 5.78 4.83
C PHE A 132 -9.49 7.27 4.87
N ILE A 133 -9.16 7.96 5.97
CA ILE A 133 -9.33 9.40 6.12
C ILE A 133 -8.45 10.13 5.10
N GLU A 134 -7.19 9.75 4.96
CA GLU A 134 -6.26 10.35 4.00
C GLU A 134 -6.67 10.12 2.53
N ASN A 135 -7.33 9.00 2.24
CA ASN A 135 -7.76 8.63 0.89
C ASN A 135 -9.25 8.86 0.62
N LEU A 136 -9.96 9.51 1.55
CA LEU A 136 -11.37 9.83 1.38
C LEU A 136 -11.54 10.84 0.24
N LYS A 137 -12.41 10.51 -0.72
CA LYS A 137 -12.68 11.37 -1.87
C LYS A 137 -13.86 12.28 -1.65
N GLU A 138 -14.93 11.76 -1.06
CA GLU A 138 -16.18 12.46 -0.83
C GLU A 138 -16.82 11.96 0.45
N GLY A 139 -17.55 12.85 1.16
CA GLY A 139 -18.25 12.53 2.40
C GLY A 139 -17.36 12.69 3.64
N GLU A 140 -17.78 12.06 4.72
CA GLU A 140 -17.11 12.08 6.02
C GLU A 140 -16.80 10.65 6.44
N PHE A 141 -15.73 10.47 7.22
CA PHE A 141 -15.38 9.16 7.77
C PHE A 141 -16.33 8.85 8.93
N PRO A 142 -16.96 7.63 8.97
CA PRO A 142 -17.89 7.26 10.02
C PRO A 142 -17.25 7.32 11.41
N ASP A 143 -17.98 7.82 12.39
CA ASP A 143 -17.53 7.83 13.77
C ASP A 143 -17.85 6.50 14.48
N PHE A 144 -16.83 5.71 14.74
CA PHE A 144 -16.94 4.41 15.43
C PHE A 144 -16.89 4.52 16.95
N HIS A 145 -16.71 5.72 17.52
CA HIS A 145 -16.65 5.92 18.98
C HIS A 145 -18.01 6.12 19.62
N THR A 146 -19.08 6.23 18.83
CA THR A 146 -20.43 6.40 19.33
C THR A 146 -21.01 5.08 19.86
N VAL A 147 -21.71 5.16 20.99
CA VAL A 147 -22.36 3.99 21.63
C VAL A 147 -23.52 3.45 20.81
N SER A 148 -24.10 4.26 19.93
CA SER A 148 -25.23 3.87 19.08
C SER A 148 -24.74 3.25 17.77
N PRO A 149 -25.37 2.16 17.30
CA PRO A 149 -25.05 1.61 16.00
C PRO A 149 -25.25 2.67 14.90
N SER A 150 -24.20 2.99 14.19
CA SER A 150 -24.29 3.86 13.00
C SER A 150 -24.81 3.05 11.83
N ASN A 151 -25.70 3.65 11.04
CA ASN A 151 -26.17 3.10 9.76
C ASN A 151 -25.32 3.64 8.59
N GLU A 152 -24.12 4.10 8.88
CA GLU A 152 -23.20 4.64 7.89
C GLU A 152 -22.29 3.54 7.34
N ILE A 153 -21.95 3.66 6.08
CA ILE A 153 -21.06 2.73 5.39
C ILE A 153 -20.09 3.52 4.52
N LEU A 154 -18.83 3.14 4.58
CA LEU A 154 -17.79 3.62 3.67
C LEU A 154 -17.70 2.67 2.47
N LEU A 155 -17.83 3.20 1.26
CA LEU A 155 -17.74 2.44 0.02
C LEU A 155 -16.53 2.87 -0.79
N SER A 156 -15.94 1.92 -1.52
CA SER A 156 -14.95 2.29 -2.52
C SER A 156 -15.63 3.08 -3.67
N SER A 157 -14.90 4.02 -4.25
CA SER A 157 -15.41 4.79 -5.40
C SER A 157 -15.82 3.91 -6.58
N LEU A 158 -15.19 2.74 -6.72
CA LEU A 158 -15.55 1.76 -7.73
C LEU A 158 -16.96 1.20 -7.49
N VAL A 159 -17.24 0.74 -6.28
CA VAL A 159 -18.56 0.19 -5.90
C VAL A 159 -19.64 1.26 -5.94
N ALA A 160 -19.35 2.47 -5.46
CA ALA A 160 -20.28 3.58 -5.52
C ALA A 160 -20.68 3.92 -6.98
N ASN A 161 -19.71 3.94 -7.89
CA ASN A 161 -19.95 4.16 -9.31
C ASN A 161 -20.77 3.02 -9.95
N TYR A 162 -20.49 1.76 -9.62
CA TYR A 162 -21.27 0.62 -10.14
C TYR A 162 -22.73 0.66 -9.68
N LEU A 163 -22.97 1.08 -8.45
CA LEU A 163 -24.32 1.16 -7.89
C LEU A 163 -25.00 2.51 -8.16
N ASN A 164 -24.33 3.45 -8.86
CA ASN A 164 -24.80 4.82 -9.10
C ASN A 164 -25.22 5.53 -7.80
N LEU A 165 -24.40 5.42 -6.75
CA LEU A 165 -24.64 5.99 -5.45
C LEU A 165 -23.85 7.30 -5.27
N GLN A 166 -24.46 8.24 -4.58
CA GLN A 166 -23.84 9.47 -4.11
C GLN A 166 -23.79 9.50 -2.57
N VAL A 167 -22.99 10.40 -2.01
CA VAL A 167 -22.91 10.58 -0.56
C VAL A 167 -24.30 10.95 -0.01
N GLY A 168 -24.75 10.23 1.01
CA GLY A 168 -26.07 10.39 1.62
C GLY A 168 -27.16 9.48 1.05
N ASP A 169 -26.90 8.74 -0.02
CA ASP A 169 -27.85 7.75 -0.53
C ASP A 169 -27.98 6.55 0.42
N LYS A 170 -29.18 5.94 0.42
CA LYS A 170 -29.47 4.74 1.21
C LYS A 170 -29.26 3.50 0.36
N VAL A 171 -28.52 2.54 0.90
CA VAL A 171 -28.28 1.22 0.31
C VAL A 171 -28.77 0.14 1.28
N THR A 172 -29.28 -0.96 0.74
CA THR A 172 -29.68 -2.13 1.51
C THR A 172 -28.66 -3.24 1.33
N ALA A 173 -28.26 -3.86 2.45
CA ALA A 173 -27.30 -4.98 2.50
C ALA A 173 -28.01 -6.28 2.92
#